data_9a68b559ed479277250401d845dcc487
#
_entry.id   9a68b559ed479277250401d845dcc487
#
_cell.length_a   1.000
_cell.length_b   1.000
_cell.length_c   1.000
_cell.angle_alpha   90.00
_cell.angle_beta   90.00
_cell.angle_gamma   90.00
#
_symmetry.space_group_name_H-M   'P 1'
#
loop_
_entity.id
_entity.type
_entity.pdbx_description
1 polymer ?
#
loop_
_entity_poly.entity_id
_entity_poly.type
_entity_poly.pdbx_seq_one_letter_code
_entity_poly.pdbx_strand_id
1 'polypeptide(L)'
;MISPDQAQYFFTNTEDSICIISASGEVLYANPSAEKLFELSSDKNIRIWKAVPFIEGNDDLIQLFIDTVSNRVASHEAIVDYWNNKGEVHNLHVRMTCYENEETVYLVVITNLTQLFKVNSALVRYTSPDIADYALTTAEGQKSGGMKKTVTIMMSDLRGFTAMSAKLDAEELINVLNHYFEAMVAAIQKYNGTVIEFLGDGIFVVFGAPKDLPDHPVMAVKCAVEMQRAMKEVNEWNNENGYPELEMGIGINTGSVVVGNIGSEKKMKYGCMGSAVNITGRLETLTIGGQIFITENTRNMIKDELLIKSESSFLPKGSPEELKYYEIEGIGVLTFEDGSNGNIVWNEHADPSEYLFYVLEEKNVQAIKRKGKIIKISQNEKFALFVPDSELMEKQNIMLRNEDGCIYAKVISKTEEGYIICFTSIRQKIND
;
A
#
# COMPACT_ATOMS: atom_id res chain seq x y z
N MET A 1 25.93 1.55 50.29
CA MET A 1 26.89 1.64 49.17
C MET A 1 27.08 0.24 48.57
N ILE A 2 27.07 0.09 47.28
CA ILE A 2 27.33 -1.16 46.56
C ILE A 2 28.83 -1.42 46.65
N SER A 3 29.27 -2.65 47.00
CA SER A 3 30.69 -3.00 47.02
C SER A 3 31.27 -3.10 45.61
N PRO A 4 32.60 -2.94 45.41
CA PRO A 4 33.23 -3.16 44.09
C PRO A 4 32.89 -4.52 43.48
N ASP A 5 32.88 -5.58 44.29
CA ASP A 5 32.53 -6.95 43.84
C ASP A 5 31.09 -7.04 43.35
N GLN A 6 30.16 -6.36 43.99
CA GLN A 6 28.77 -6.31 43.56
C GLN A 6 28.64 -5.52 42.25
N ALA A 7 29.36 -4.40 42.11
CA ALA A 7 29.34 -3.64 40.84
C ALA A 7 29.92 -4.46 39.69
N GLN A 8 31.03 -5.16 39.90
CA GLN A 8 31.62 -6.04 38.91
C GLN A 8 30.69 -7.18 38.55
N TYR A 9 29.99 -7.78 39.54
CA TYR A 9 28.99 -8.82 39.24
C TYR A 9 27.87 -8.33 38.33
N PHE A 10 27.32 -7.13 38.57
CA PHE A 10 26.29 -6.55 37.71
C PHE A 10 26.79 -6.27 36.30
N PHE A 11 27.98 -5.67 36.12
CA PHE A 11 28.56 -5.40 34.84
C PHE A 11 28.83 -6.68 34.02
N THR A 12 29.25 -7.75 34.72
CA THR A 12 29.56 -9.02 34.08
C THR A 12 28.30 -9.77 33.61
N ASN A 13 27.19 -9.64 34.34
CA ASN A 13 25.96 -10.41 34.08
C ASN A 13 24.85 -9.61 33.42
N THR A 14 25.09 -8.42 32.87
CA THR A 14 24.14 -7.68 32.05
C THR A 14 24.19 -8.13 30.59
N GLU A 15 23.05 -8.06 29.91
CA GLU A 15 22.96 -8.29 28.46
C GLU A 15 23.57 -7.16 27.64
N ASP A 16 23.61 -5.94 28.19
CA ASP A 16 24.25 -4.81 27.55
C ASP A 16 25.76 -5.02 27.42
N SER A 17 26.32 -4.60 26.30
CA SER A 17 27.76 -4.58 26.09
C SER A 17 28.36 -3.37 26.78
N ILE A 18 29.20 -3.61 27.80
CA ILE A 18 29.81 -2.55 28.61
C ILE A 18 31.32 -2.54 28.40
N CYS A 19 31.84 -1.37 28.02
CA CYS A 19 33.27 -1.10 27.98
C CYS A 19 33.61 0.10 28.83
N ILE A 20 34.82 0.08 29.44
CA ILE A 20 35.47 1.26 30.00
C ILE A 20 36.69 1.54 29.16
N ILE A 21 36.81 2.75 28.60
CA ILE A 21 37.91 3.16 27.76
C ILE A 21 38.67 4.35 28.38
N SER A 22 39.94 4.44 28.10
CA SER A 22 40.80 5.56 28.53
C SER A 22 40.51 6.83 27.72
N ALA A 23 41.15 7.94 28.12
CA ALA A 23 41.16 9.20 27.39
C ALA A 23 41.79 9.08 26.00
N SER A 24 42.52 8.01 25.69
CA SER A 24 43.12 7.71 24.38
C SER A 24 42.23 6.71 23.58
N GLY A 25 41.09 6.27 24.18
CA GLY A 25 40.16 5.31 23.57
C GLY A 25 40.59 3.84 23.72
N GLU A 26 41.63 3.56 24.52
CA GLU A 26 42.06 2.17 24.78
C GLU A 26 41.07 1.46 25.70
N VAL A 27 40.73 0.22 25.40
CA VAL A 27 39.78 -0.59 26.18
C VAL A 27 40.46 -1.05 27.48
N LEU A 28 40.05 -0.49 28.58
CA LEU A 28 40.49 -0.86 29.94
C LEU A 28 39.72 -2.03 30.50
N TYR A 29 38.43 -2.11 30.21
CA TYR A 29 37.52 -3.16 30.61
C TYR A 29 36.50 -3.42 29.52
N ALA A 30 36.14 -4.67 29.30
CA ALA A 30 35.00 -5.11 28.56
C ALA A 30 34.31 -6.27 29.26
N ASN A 31 32.98 -6.24 29.30
CA ASN A 31 32.22 -7.38 29.83
C ASN A 31 32.06 -8.47 28.76
N PRO A 32 31.62 -9.69 29.11
CA PRO A 32 31.48 -10.78 28.14
C PRO A 32 30.61 -10.45 26.93
N SER A 33 29.57 -9.62 27.11
CA SER A 33 28.70 -9.17 26.01
C SER A 33 29.47 -8.27 25.02
N ALA A 34 30.29 -7.34 25.51
CA ALA A 34 31.12 -6.47 24.70
C ALA A 34 32.25 -7.24 23.99
N GLU A 35 32.89 -8.18 24.70
CA GLU A 35 33.90 -9.07 24.11
C GLU A 35 33.34 -9.87 22.94
N LYS A 36 32.11 -10.36 23.07
CA LYS A 36 31.41 -11.09 21.99
C LYS A 36 30.97 -10.16 20.85
N LEU A 37 30.46 -8.97 21.16
CA LEU A 37 29.97 -8.02 20.14
C LEU A 37 31.09 -7.56 19.22
N PHE A 38 32.25 -7.19 19.78
CA PHE A 38 33.39 -6.66 19.06
C PHE A 38 34.48 -7.71 18.77
N GLU A 39 34.23 -8.97 19.07
CA GLU A 39 35.19 -10.08 18.91
C GLU A 39 36.56 -9.75 19.52
N LEU A 40 36.55 -9.09 20.69
CA LEU A 40 37.76 -8.68 21.38
C LEU A 40 38.60 -9.88 21.80
N SER A 41 39.85 -9.92 21.37
CA SER A 41 40.84 -10.87 21.89
C SER A 41 41.20 -10.54 23.33
N SER A 42 41.76 -11.51 24.07
CA SER A 42 42.21 -11.31 25.44
C SER A 42 43.28 -10.23 25.64
N ASP A 43 43.83 -9.69 24.55
CA ASP A 43 44.77 -8.57 24.55
C ASP A 43 43.99 -7.24 24.50
N LYS A 44 43.73 -6.64 25.67
CA LYS A 44 42.83 -5.49 25.85
C LYS A 44 43.42 -4.13 25.44
N ASN A 45 44.67 -4.05 24.97
CA ASN A 45 45.31 -2.79 24.57
C ASN A 45 44.93 -2.32 23.16
N ILE A 46 43.67 -2.43 22.80
CA ILE A 46 43.14 -1.98 21.51
C ILE A 46 42.29 -0.73 21.70
N ARG A 47 42.38 0.23 20.78
CA ARG A 47 41.46 1.36 20.74
C ARG A 47 40.11 0.87 20.26
N ILE A 48 39.01 1.28 20.93
CA ILE A 48 37.67 0.75 20.70
C ILE A 48 37.23 0.87 19.23
N TRP A 49 37.55 1.96 18.55
CA TRP A 49 37.27 2.13 17.11
C TRP A 49 38.05 1.23 16.17
N LYS A 50 39.15 0.61 16.64
CA LYS A 50 39.87 -0.43 15.91
C LYS A 50 39.28 -1.82 16.10
N ALA A 51 38.44 -2.01 17.12
CA ALA A 51 37.69 -3.23 17.33
C ALA A 51 36.47 -3.31 16.41
N VAL A 52 36.03 -2.16 15.87
CA VAL A 52 34.95 -2.12 14.87
C VAL A 52 35.53 -2.51 13.51
N PRO A 53 34.94 -3.49 12.78
CA PRO A 53 35.38 -3.84 11.44
C PRO A 53 35.35 -2.65 10.48
N PHE A 54 36.39 -2.51 9.64
CA PHE A 54 36.44 -1.46 8.62
C PHE A 54 35.59 -1.90 7.41
N ILE A 55 34.28 -1.75 7.56
CA ILE A 55 33.24 -2.11 6.59
C ILE A 55 32.41 -0.87 6.34
N GLU A 56 32.02 -0.62 5.09
CA GLU A 56 31.09 0.44 4.73
C GLU A 56 29.78 0.30 5.56
N GLY A 57 29.38 1.38 6.22
CA GLY A 57 28.25 1.41 7.17
C GLY A 57 28.64 1.40 8.65
N ASN A 58 29.90 1.18 9.02
CA ASN A 58 30.40 1.30 10.39
C ASN A 58 31.00 2.68 10.70
N ASP A 59 31.05 3.58 9.73
CA ASP A 59 31.68 4.89 9.86
C ASP A 59 31.06 5.74 10.97
N ASP A 60 29.74 5.70 11.12
CA ASP A 60 29.02 6.45 12.15
C ASP A 60 29.38 5.98 13.56
N LEU A 61 29.52 4.68 13.79
CA LEU A 61 29.95 4.13 15.06
C LEU A 61 31.42 4.48 15.37
N ILE A 62 32.30 4.36 14.37
CA ILE A 62 33.71 4.72 14.49
C ILE A 62 33.82 6.21 14.81
N GLN A 63 33.10 7.06 14.10
CA GLN A 63 33.12 8.51 14.26
C GLN A 63 32.59 8.92 15.63
N LEU A 64 31.51 8.27 16.11
CA LEU A 64 30.96 8.47 17.43
C LEU A 64 32.01 8.28 18.54
N PHE A 65 32.78 7.19 18.47
CA PHE A 65 33.85 6.92 19.43
C PHE A 65 34.95 7.97 19.36
N ILE A 66 35.44 8.31 18.15
CA ILE A 66 36.51 9.27 17.94
C ILE A 66 36.08 10.67 18.41
N ASP A 67 34.91 11.12 18.03
CA ASP A 67 34.42 12.47 18.37
C ASP A 67 34.21 12.62 19.88
N THR A 68 33.63 11.62 20.53
CA THR A 68 33.42 11.67 21.99
C THR A 68 34.71 11.78 22.76
N VAL A 69 35.72 10.98 22.37
CA VAL A 69 37.03 10.97 23.05
C VAL A 69 37.84 12.23 22.69
N SER A 70 37.91 12.61 21.40
CA SER A 70 38.72 13.73 20.95
C SER A 70 38.24 15.08 21.42
N ASN A 71 36.91 15.26 21.49
CA ASN A 71 36.28 16.51 21.91
C ASN A 71 35.94 16.54 23.40
N ARG A 72 36.27 15.49 24.17
CA ARG A 72 36.00 15.34 25.61
C ARG A 72 34.53 15.60 25.95
N VAL A 73 33.62 15.01 25.18
CA VAL A 73 32.17 15.18 25.37
C VAL A 73 31.76 14.46 26.66
N ALA A 74 31.08 15.18 27.55
CA ALA A 74 30.67 14.65 28.87
C ALA A 74 29.67 13.49 28.74
N SER A 75 28.78 13.54 27.74
CA SER A 75 27.86 12.46 27.42
C SER A 75 27.49 12.52 25.93
N HIS A 76 27.50 11.37 25.25
CA HIS A 76 27.11 11.23 23.88
C HIS A 76 26.24 9.98 23.73
N GLU A 77 25.17 10.09 22.95
CA GLU A 77 24.19 9.00 22.77
C GLU A 77 23.72 8.99 21.32
N ALA A 78 23.74 7.82 20.68
CA ALA A 78 23.26 7.64 19.32
C ALA A 78 22.75 6.22 19.07
N ILE A 79 21.86 6.08 18.10
CA ILE A 79 21.51 4.79 17.52
C ILE A 79 22.23 4.69 16.19
N VAL A 80 23.01 3.62 16.01
CA VAL A 80 23.88 3.42 14.85
C VAL A 80 23.77 1.98 14.34
N ASP A 81 24.00 1.78 13.06
CA ASP A 81 24.16 0.46 12.50
C ASP A 81 25.60 -0.05 12.73
N TYR A 82 25.72 -1.33 12.98
CA TYR A 82 26.98 -2.03 13.15
C TYR A 82 27.01 -3.29 12.31
N TRP A 83 27.96 -3.39 11.39
CA TRP A 83 28.21 -4.56 10.57
C TRP A 83 29.35 -5.38 11.16
N ASN A 84 29.04 -6.65 11.54
CA ASN A 84 30.06 -7.55 12.04
C ASN A 84 30.88 -8.17 10.90
N ASN A 85 31.94 -8.90 11.23
CA ASN A 85 32.81 -9.56 10.25
C ASN A 85 32.12 -10.62 9.39
N LYS A 86 30.90 -11.04 9.77
CA LYS A 86 30.08 -12.00 9.00
C LYS A 86 29.11 -11.32 8.05
N GLY A 87 29.09 -9.99 7.99
CA GLY A 87 28.15 -9.21 7.18
C GLY A 87 26.74 -9.12 7.78
N GLU A 88 26.60 -9.39 9.08
CA GLU A 88 25.33 -9.22 9.78
C GLU A 88 25.21 -7.79 10.33
N VAL A 89 24.04 -7.17 10.15
CA VAL A 89 23.73 -5.83 10.67
C VAL A 89 23.09 -5.91 12.04
N HIS A 90 23.62 -5.12 12.96
CA HIS A 90 23.07 -4.90 14.29
C HIS A 90 22.72 -3.43 14.47
N ASN A 91 21.53 -3.13 14.97
CA ASN A 91 21.13 -1.79 15.37
C ASN A 91 21.53 -1.60 16.83
N LEU A 92 22.48 -0.71 17.09
CA LEU A 92 23.06 -0.51 18.41
C LEU A 92 22.68 0.87 18.96
N HIS A 93 22.16 0.90 20.17
CA HIS A 93 22.03 2.12 20.94
C HIS A 93 23.28 2.26 21.80
N VAL A 94 24.10 3.25 21.48
CA VAL A 94 25.40 3.50 22.12
C VAL A 94 25.29 4.73 23.00
N ARG A 95 25.63 4.59 24.27
CA ARG A 95 25.74 5.69 25.21
C ARG A 95 27.15 5.72 25.78
N MET A 96 27.79 6.87 25.69
CA MET A 96 29.11 7.13 26.27
C MET A 96 28.98 8.21 27.33
N THR A 97 29.58 8.00 28.50
CA THR A 97 29.59 8.97 29.59
C THR A 97 31.02 9.13 30.11
N CYS A 98 31.48 10.37 30.12
CA CYS A 98 32.80 10.71 30.69
C CYS A 98 32.76 10.74 32.21
N TYR A 99 33.80 10.16 32.82
CA TYR A 99 34.09 10.30 34.23
C TYR A 99 35.50 10.89 34.36
N GLU A 100 35.56 12.09 34.95
CA GLU A 100 36.82 12.83 35.20
C GLU A 100 37.14 12.80 36.67
N ASN A 101 38.28 12.20 37.04
CA ASN A 101 38.86 12.23 38.38
C ASN A 101 40.36 12.36 38.22
N GLU A 102 41.17 11.50 38.84
CA GLU A 102 42.65 11.47 38.65
C GLU A 102 43.01 11.09 37.21
N GLU A 103 42.22 10.22 36.61
CA GLU A 103 42.29 9.85 35.17
C GLU A 103 40.92 10.03 34.52
N THR A 104 40.91 10.49 33.26
CA THR A 104 39.67 10.59 32.46
C THR A 104 39.38 9.23 31.81
N VAL A 105 38.18 8.70 32.09
CA VAL A 105 37.71 7.46 31.50
C VAL A 105 36.28 7.65 30.95
N TYR A 106 35.91 6.83 29.97
CA TYR A 106 34.55 6.81 29.41
C TYR A 106 33.91 5.46 29.70
N LEU A 107 32.71 5.49 30.25
CA LEU A 107 31.81 4.34 30.30
C LEU A 107 31.05 4.29 28.99
N VAL A 108 31.17 3.19 28.27
CA VAL A 108 30.44 2.89 27.03
C VAL A 108 29.45 1.80 27.31
N VAL A 109 28.18 2.10 27.14
CA VAL A 109 27.07 1.15 27.30
C VAL A 109 26.39 0.99 25.93
N ILE A 110 26.29 -0.24 25.44
CA ILE A 110 25.72 -0.55 24.14
C ILE A 110 24.61 -1.57 24.31
N THR A 111 23.40 -1.13 23.98
CA THR A 111 22.21 -1.98 23.97
C THR A 111 21.92 -2.44 22.53
N ASN A 112 21.79 -3.75 22.32
CA ASN A 112 21.49 -4.28 20.99
C ASN A 112 19.96 -4.24 20.74
N LEU A 113 19.52 -3.34 19.87
CA LEU A 113 18.13 -3.12 19.51
C LEU A 113 17.69 -3.89 18.24
N THR A 114 18.57 -4.73 17.66
CA THR A 114 18.33 -5.42 16.38
C THR A 114 17.01 -6.19 16.35
N GLN A 115 16.70 -6.91 17.42
CA GLN A 115 15.44 -7.66 17.54
C GLN A 115 14.22 -6.72 17.53
N LEU A 116 14.31 -5.62 18.29
CA LEU A 116 13.25 -4.62 18.33
C LEU A 116 13.02 -4.01 16.96
N PHE A 117 14.08 -3.62 16.24
CA PHE A 117 13.99 -3.09 14.88
C PHE A 117 13.40 -4.11 13.90
N LYS A 118 13.79 -5.39 13.98
CA LYS A 118 13.23 -6.47 13.16
C LYS A 118 11.74 -6.65 13.41
N VAL A 119 11.31 -6.68 14.66
CA VAL A 119 9.89 -6.81 15.03
C VAL A 119 9.09 -5.60 14.55
N ASN A 120 9.60 -4.38 14.76
CA ASN A 120 8.95 -3.16 14.31
C ASN A 120 8.83 -3.10 12.78
N SER A 121 9.91 -3.43 12.05
CA SER A 121 9.90 -3.48 10.59
C SER A 121 8.92 -4.53 10.05
N ALA A 122 8.84 -5.69 10.71
CA ALA A 122 7.84 -6.71 10.35
C ALA A 122 6.42 -6.19 10.61
N LEU A 123 6.16 -5.57 11.76
CA LEU A 123 4.85 -5.01 12.07
C LEU A 123 4.40 -3.99 11.01
N VAL A 124 5.27 -3.07 10.62
CA VAL A 124 5.00 -2.07 9.58
C VAL A 124 4.69 -2.71 8.23
N ARG A 125 5.40 -3.79 7.84
CA ARG A 125 5.15 -4.50 6.57
C ARG A 125 3.82 -5.24 6.55
N TYR A 126 3.38 -5.79 7.69
CA TYR A 126 2.14 -6.56 7.76
C TYR A 126 0.90 -5.73 8.11
N THR A 127 1.08 -4.47 8.46
CA THR A 127 -0.04 -3.56 8.73
C THR A 127 0.03 -2.32 7.82
N SER A 128 0.43 -1.21 8.37
CA SER A 128 0.86 0.02 7.71
C SER A 128 1.60 0.85 8.76
N PRO A 129 2.44 1.83 8.38
CA PRO A 129 3.16 2.66 9.34
C PRO A 129 2.24 3.33 10.36
N ASP A 130 1.12 3.89 9.91
CA ASP A 130 0.17 4.60 10.78
C ASP A 130 -0.57 3.67 11.74
N ILE A 131 -0.91 2.45 11.29
CA ILE A 131 -1.55 1.45 12.15
C ILE A 131 -0.55 0.91 13.19
N ALA A 132 0.70 0.66 12.77
CA ALA A 132 1.75 0.24 13.68
C ALA A 132 2.01 1.30 14.77
N ASP A 133 2.14 2.57 14.38
CA ASP A 133 2.33 3.69 15.30
C ASP A 133 1.13 3.81 16.26
N TYR A 134 -0.11 3.78 15.76
CA TYR A 134 -1.32 3.79 16.56
C TYR A 134 -1.36 2.65 17.57
N ALA A 135 -1.03 1.43 17.17
CA ALA A 135 -1.01 0.25 18.04
C ALA A 135 0.04 0.34 19.15
N LEU A 136 1.20 0.95 18.86
CA LEU A 136 2.31 1.04 19.81
C LEU A 136 2.22 2.24 20.75
N THR A 137 1.64 3.36 20.29
CA THR A 137 1.74 4.65 21.01
C THR A 137 0.45 5.07 21.72
N THR A 138 -0.71 4.50 21.37
CA THR A 138 -1.99 4.92 21.95
C THR A 138 -2.63 3.85 22.83
N ALA A 139 -3.34 4.27 23.88
CA ALA A 139 -4.07 3.34 24.76
C ALA A 139 -5.23 2.65 24.03
N GLU A 140 -5.86 3.33 23.08
CA GLU A 140 -6.93 2.82 22.23
C GLU A 140 -6.39 1.79 21.23
N GLY A 141 -5.17 2.02 20.71
CA GLY A 141 -4.49 1.11 19.80
C GLY A 141 -4.13 -0.23 20.41
N GLN A 142 -4.02 -0.30 21.74
CA GLN A 142 -3.67 -1.51 22.48
C GLN A 142 -4.90 -2.34 22.91
N LYS A 143 -6.12 -1.84 22.70
CA LYS A 143 -7.36 -2.49 23.14
C LYS A 143 -8.27 -2.77 21.95
N SER A 144 -9.13 -3.79 22.11
CA SER A 144 -10.25 -3.99 21.18
C SER A 144 -11.27 -2.87 21.33
N GLY A 145 -11.82 -2.39 20.20
CA GLY A 145 -12.81 -1.33 20.17
C GLY A 145 -12.62 -0.43 18.98
N GLY A 146 -13.56 0.49 18.80
CA GLY A 146 -13.53 1.45 17.70
C GLY A 146 -14.25 2.73 18.07
N MET A 147 -13.94 3.79 17.34
CA MET A 147 -14.59 5.10 17.47
C MET A 147 -15.34 5.46 16.21
N LYS A 148 -16.46 6.18 16.37
CA LYS A 148 -17.19 6.74 15.24
C LYS A 148 -16.44 7.95 14.70
N LYS A 149 -16.12 7.93 13.40
CA LYS A 149 -15.35 8.98 12.74
C LYS A 149 -15.87 9.20 11.31
N THR A 150 -15.83 10.43 10.85
CA THR A 150 -16.04 10.73 9.43
C THR A 150 -14.70 10.65 8.73
N VAL A 151 -14.62 9.81 7.71
CA VAL A 151 -13.39 9.53 6.95
C VAL A 151 -13.71 9.50 5.46
N THR A 152 -12.70 9.59 4.62
CA THR A 152 -12.83 9.26 3.20
C THR A 152 -12.28 7.87 2.94
N ILE A 153 -13.07 7.07 2.27
CA ILE A 153 -12.77 5.69 1.90
C ILE A 153 -12.49 5.67 0.41
N MET A 154 -11.43 4.98 0.01
CA MET A 154 -11.10 4.72 -1.37
C MET A 154 -10.96 3.20 -1.55
N MET A 155 -11.56 2.68 -2.60
CA MET A 155 -11.39 1.31 -3.05
C MET A 155 -10.98 1.32 -4.51
N SER A 156 -9.99 0.52 -4.84
CA SER A 156 -9.55 0.30 -6.22
C SER A 156 -9.50 -1.19 -6.51
N ASP A 157 -9.65 -1.56 -7.78
CA ASP A 157 -9.62 -2.96 -8.23
C ASP A 157 -9.17 -3.01 -9.69
N LEU A 158 -8.42 -4.06 -10.06
CA LEU A 158 -7.94 -4.25 -11.42
C LEU A 158 -9.04 -4.83 -12.31
N ARG A 159 -9.09 -4.38 -13.57
CA ARG A 159 -10.05 -4.87 -14.55
C ARG A 159 -9.49 -6.07 -15.30
N GLY A 160 -10.30 -7.11 -15.41
CA GLY A 160 -9.90 -8.35 -16.11
C GLY A 160 -8.87 -9.21 -15.39
N PHE A 161 -8.55 -8.93 -14.13
CA PHE A 161 -7.54 -9.65 -13.35
C PHE A 161 -7.78 -11.16 -13.29
N THR A 162 -9.03 -11.60 -13.08
CA THR A 162 -9.39 -13.03 -13.03
C THR A 162 -9.03 -13.75 -14.35
N ALA A 163 -9.20 -13.10 -15.50
CA ALA A 163 -8.84 -13.68 -16.79
C ALA A 163 -7.32 -13.67 -17.01
N MET A 164 -6.62 -12.67 -16.50
CA MET A 164 -5.16 -12.58 -16.55
C MET A 164 -4.52 -13.64 -15.63
N SER A 165 -4.98 -13.77 -14.41
CA SER A 165 -4.45 -14.73 -13.44
C SER A 165 -4.61 -16.19 -13.87
N ALA A 166 -5.55 -16.48 -14.76
CA ALA A 166 -5.69 -17.81 -15.37
C ALA A 166 -4.66 -18.11 -16.48
N LYS A 167 -3.92 -17.10 -16.96
CA LYS A 167 -2.96 -17.22 -18.06
C LYS A 167 -1.51 -17.18 -17.61
N LEU A 168 -1.21 -16.46 -16.55
CA LEU A 168 0.11 -16.34 -15.96
C LEU A 168 0.37 -17.52 -15.00
N ASP A 169 1.62 -17.93 -14.88
CA ASP A 169 1.98 -18.81 -13.80
C ASP A 169 1.96 -18.06 -12.45
N ALA A 170 2.06 -18.81 -11.35
CA ALA A 170 1.91 -18.23 -10.00
C ALA A 170 3.04 -17.25 -9.65
N GLU A 171 4.25 -17.47 -10.16
CA GLU A 171 5.41 -16.61 -9.90
C GLU A 171 5.31 -15.32 -10.70
N GLU A 172 4.97 -15.40 -11.98
CA GLU A 172 4.71 -14.26 -12.85
C GLU A 172 3.59 -13.37 -12.29
N LEU A 173 2.49 -13.99 -11.85
CA LEU A 173 1.35 -13.29 -11.26
C LEU A 173 1.75 -12.50 -10.00
N ILE A 174 2.54 -13.11 -9.11
CA ILE A 174 3.04 -12.47 -7.91
C ILE A 174 3.97 -11.29 -8.26
N ASN A 175 4.85 -11.45 -9.26
CA ASN A 175 5.76 -10.40 -9.69
C ASN A 175 4.98 -9.17 -10.23
N VAL A 176 3.99 -9.40 -11.08
CA VAL A 176 3.10 -8.34 -11.62
C VAL A 176 2.35 -7.63 -10.49
N LEU A 177 1.76 -8.38 -9.56
CA LEU A 177 1.03 -7.81 -8.43
C LEU A 177 1.94 -7.01 -7.48
N ASN A 178 3.12 -7.54 -7.16
CA ASN A 178 4.04 -6.85 -6.27
C ASN A 178 4.49 -5.51 -6.87
N HIS A 179 4.82 -5.48 -8.16
CA HIS A 179 5.21 -4.25 -8.85
C HIS A 179 4.06 -3.22 -8.86
N TYR A 180 2.85 -3.68 -9.19
CA TYR A 180 1.63 -2.85 -9.10
C TYR A 180 1.41 -2.30 -7.68
N PHE A 181 1.41 -3.15 -6.66
CA PHE A 181 1.18 -2.72 -5.28
C PHE A 181 2.25 -1.76 -4.78
N GLU A 182 3.50 -1.94 -5.16
CA GLU A 182 4.59 -1.02 -4.78
C GLU A 182 4.32 0.40 -5.29
N ALA A 183 3.95 0.55 -6.57
CA ALA A 183 3.60 1.83 -7.15
C ALA A 183 2.36 2.45 -6.49
N MET A 184 1.32 1.65 -6.23
CA MET A 184 0.08 2.12 -5.62
C MET A 184 0.29 2.54 -4.17
N VAL A 185 1.03 1.75 -3.37
CA VAL A 185 1.32 2.07 -1.97
C VAL A 185 2.16 3.34 -1.86
N ALA A 186 3.13 3.55 -2.76
CA ALA A 186 3.89 4.79 -2.81
C ALA A 186 2.99 6.02 -3.02
N ALA A 187 2.04 5.95 -3.96
CA ALA A 187 1.06 7.01 -4.17
C ALA A 187 0.15 7.22 -2.94
N ILE A 188 -0.32 6.16 -2.31
CA ILE A 188 -1.18 6.21 -1.11
C ILE A 188 -0.44 6.89 0.05
N GLN A 189 0.81 6.51 0.31
CA GLN A 189 1.63 7.09 1.38
C GLN A 189 1.93 8.58 1.14
N LYS A 190 2.20 8.97 -0.10
CA LYS A 190 2.44 10.38 -0.50
C LYS A 190 1.29 11.31 -0.08
N TYR A 191 0.06 10.80 -0.07
CA TYR A 191 -1.14 11.56 0.29
C TYR A 191 -1.72 11.20 1.66
N ASN A 192 -0.93 10.57 2.54
CA ASN A 192 -1.32 10.18 3.90
C ASN A 192 -2.55 9.26 3.96
N GLY A 193 -2.69 8.37 2.98
CA GLY A 193 -3.68 7.30 3.00
C GLY A 193 -3.20 6.11 3.82
N THR A 194 -4.08 5.51 4.60
CA THR A 194 -3.80 4.30 5.38
C THR A 194 -4.37 3.09 4.66
N VAL A 195 -3.51 2.20 4.18
CA VAL A 195 -3.93 0.91 3.61
C VAL A 195 -4.50 0.04 4.71
N ILE A 196 -5.76 -0.31 4.61
CA ILE A 196 -6.46 -1.20 5.56
C ILE A 196 -6.25 -2.66 5.17
N GLU A 197 -6.36 -2.96 3.86
CA GLU A 197 -6.29 -4.32 3.35
C GLU A 197 -6.08 -4.35 1.85
N PHE A 198 -5.38 -5.40 1.38
CA PHE A 198 -5.42 -5.84 -0.01
C PHE A 198 -6.54 -6.87 -0.18
N LEU A 199 -7.47 -6.61 -1.08
CA LEU A 199 -8.65 -7.44 -1.36
C LEU A 199 -8.45 -8.22 -2.67
N GLY A 200 -7.52 -9.18 -2.66
CA GLY A 200 -7.03 -9.82 -3.88
C GLY A 200 -6.15 -8.85 -4.66
N ASP A 201 -6.60 -8.40 -5.81
CA ASP A 201 -5.99 -7.35 -6.64
C ASP A 201 -6.48 -5.93 -6.30
N GLY A 202 -7.49 -5.81 -5.43
CA GLY A 202 -8.02 -4.54 -4.96
C GLY A 202 -7.31 -3.99 -3.73
N ILE A 203 -7.41 -2.67 -3.54
CA ILE A 203 -6.83 -1.97 -2.38
C ILE A 203 -7.93 -1.20 -1.64
N PHE A 204 -8.02 -1.45 -0.33
CA PHE A 204 -8.88 -0.71 0.56
C PHE A 204 -8.08 0.31 1.38
N VAL A 205 -8.36 1.59 1.19
CA VAL A 205 -7.64 2.72 1.81
C VAL A 205 -8.60 3.61 2.57
N VAL A 206 -8.15 4.15 3.69
CA VAL A 206 -8.87 5.14 4.49
C VAL A 206 -8.01 6.39 4.66
N PHE A 207 -8.61 7.56 4.51
CA PHE A 207 -8.00 8.87 4.77
C PHE A 207 -8.70 9.52 5.96
N GLY A 208 -7.91 9.97 6.94
CA GLY A 208 -8.41 10.58 8.16
C GLY A 208 -8.51 9.61 9.35
N ALA A 209 -7.97 8.40 9.26
CA ALA A 209 -7.81 7.46 10.37
C ALA A 209 -6.65 6.48 10.08
N PRO A 210 -5.90 6.02 11.12
CA PRO A 210 -6.04 6.36 12.54
C PRO A 210 -5.70 7.82 12.83
N LYS A 211 -4.74 8.42 12.11
CA LYS A 211 -4.35 9.82 12.26
C LYS A 211 -5.41 10.76 11.69
N ASP A 212 -5.58 11.90 12.35
CA ASP A 212 -6.46 12.96 11.85
C ASP A 212 -5.86 13.61 10.59
N LEU A 213 -6.70 13.79 9.58
CA LEU A 213 -6.35 14.44 8.32
C LEU A 213 -7.52 15.36 7.95
N PRO A 214 -7.46 16.67 8.24
CA PRO A 214 -8.60 17.58 8.05
C PRO A 214 -9.10 17.66 6.62
N ASP A 215 -8.22 17.54 5.64
CA ASP A 215 -8.46 17.59 4.20
C ASP A 215 -8.53 16.20 3.54
N HIS A 216 -8.91 15.17 4.32
CA HIS A 216 -8.98 13.79 3.86
C HIS A 216 -9.74 13.57 2.53
N PRO A 217 -10.82 14.30 2.15
CA PRO A 217 -11.46 14.12 0.86
C PRO A 217 -10.58 14.60 -0.31
N VAL A 218 -9.88 15.73 -0.12
CA VAL A 218 -8.96 16.28 -1.12
C VAL A 218 -7.77 15.36 -1.33
N MET A 219 -7.19 14.85 -0.23
CA MET A 219 -6.05 13.95 -0.28
C MET A 219 -6.41 12.62 -0.94
N ALA A 220 -7.60 12.09 -0.68
CA ALA A 220 -8.09 10.86 -1.33
C ALA A 220 -8.23 11.04 -2.85
N VAL A 221 -8.77 12.17 -3.31
CA VAL A 221 -8.92 12.45 -4.73
C VAL A 221 -7.57 12.66 -5.40
N LYS A 222 -6.66 13.44 -4.78
CA LYS A 222 -5.30 13.63 -5.30
C LYS A 222 -4.54 12.30 -5.38
N CYS A 223 -4.70 11.44 -4.37
CA CYS A 223 -4.14 10.10 -4.37
C CYS A 223 -4.66 9.26 -5.53
N ALA A 224 -5.98 9.23 -5.76
CA ALA A 224 -6.58 8.48 -6.84
C ALA A 224 -6.07 8.92 -8.23
N VAL A 225 -5.93 10.23 -8.44
CA VAL A 225 -5.34 10.78 -9.67
C VAL A 225 -3.89 10.33 -9.84
N GLU A 226 -3.11 10.38 -8.76
CA GLU A 226 -1.70 9.93 -8.81
C GLU A 226 -1.59 8.42 -9.05
N MET A 227 -2.47 7.61 -8.44
CA MET A 227 -2.53 6.18 -8.70
C MET A 227 -2.81 5.88 -10.18
N GLN A 228 -3.77 6.58 -10.80
CA GLN A 228 -4.02 6.43 -12.24
C GLN A 228 -2.82 6.86 -13.10
N ARG A 229 -2.08 7.89 -12.69
CA ARG A 229 -0.85 8.30 -13.39
C ARG A 229 0.24 7.24 -13.29
N ALA A 230 0.41 6.67 -12.10
CA ALA A 230 1.41 5.62 -11.86
C ALA A 230 1.13 4.34 -12.67
N MET A 231 -0.11 4.09 -13.07
CA MET A 231 -0.45 2.96 -13.94
C MET A 231 0.30 2.99 -15.28
N LYS A 232 0.72 4.17 -15.76
CA LYS A 232 1.52 4.27 -16.97
C LYS A 232 2.88 3.59 -16.78
N GLU A 233 3.60 3.92 -15.70
CA GLU A 233 4.90 3.32 -15.39
C GLU A 233 4.78 1.82 -15.12
N VAL A 234 3.70 1.40 -14.42
CA VAL A 234 3.39 -0.02 -14.20
C VAL A 234 3.21 -0.75 -15.52
N ASN A 235 2.49 -0.19 -16.48
CA ASN A 235 2.24 -0.80 -17.78
C ASN A 235 3.47 -0.77 -18.69
N GLU A 236 4.29 0.27 -18.62
CA GLU A 236 5.60 0.30 -19.29
C GLU A 236 6.47 -0.88 -18.83
N TRP A 237 6.59 -1.08 -17.52
CA TRP A 237 7.32 -2.22 -16.97
C TRP A 237 6.69 -3.58 -17.35
N ASN A 238 5.36 -3.71 -17.32
CA ASN A 238 4.67 -4.92 -17.73
C ASN A 238 5.00 -5.25 -19.20
N ASN A 239 4.92 -4.27 -20.09
CA ASN A 239 5.22 -4.46 -21.52
C ASN A 239 6.68 -4.87 -21.75
N GLU A 240 7.64 -4.27 -21.04
CA GLU A 240 9.06 -4.61 -21.12
C GLU A 240 9.33 -6.06 -20.68
N ASN A 241 8.54 -6.58 -19.74
CA ASN A 241 8.67 -7.94 -19.21
C ASN A 241 7.72 -8.96 -19.89
N GLY A 242 6.97 -8.55 -20.92
CA GLY A 242 6.06 -9.42 -21.66
C GLY A 242 4.75 -9.74 -20.94
N TYR A 243 4.39 -8.96 -19.93
CA TYR A 243 3.15 -9.08 -19.19
C TYR A 243 2.04 -8.22 -19.80
N PRO A 244 0.76 -8.56 -19.61
CA PRO A 244 -0.35 -7.77 -20.10
C PRO A 244 -0.48 -6.44 -19.35
N GLU A 245 -1.00 -5.43 -20.05
CA GLU A 245 -1.36 -4.15 -19.42
C GLU A 245 -2.47 -4.33 -18.39
N LEU A 246 -2.38 -3.56 -17.32
CA LEU A 246 -3.35 -3.49 -16.24
C LEU A 246 -4.18 -2.22 -16.35
N GLU A 247 -5.46 -2.33 -16.05
CA GLU A 247 -6.36 -1.20 -15.93
C GLU A 247 -7.03 -1.22 -14.55
N MET A 248 -7.14 -0.05 -13.92
CA MET A 248 -7.68 0.08 -12.57
C MET A 248 -8.89 1.01 -12.55
N GLY A 249 -9.94 0.61 -11.81
CA GLY A 249 -11.07 1.48 -11.46
C GLY A 249 -10.99 1.91 -10.00
N ILE A 250 -11.42 3.14 -9.69
CA ILE A 250 -11.36 3.69 -8.33
C ILE A 250 -12.71 4.28 -7.92
N GLY A 251 -13.20 3.91 -6.73
CA GLY A 251 -14.37 4.50 -6.08
C GLY A 251 -14.00 5.22 -4.79
N ILE A 252 -14.53 6.42 -4.56
CA ILE A 252 -14.25 7.25 -3.38
C ILE A 252 -15.55 7.73 -2.75
N ASN A 253 -15.67 7.54 -1.44
CA ASN A 253 -16.83 8.00 -0.69
C ASN A 253 -16.42 8.54 0.68
N THR A 254 -17.04 9.62 1.10
CA THR A 254 -16.84 10.22 2.43
C THR A 254 -18.07 9.98 3.29
N GLY A 255 -17.86 9.44 4.48
CA GLY A 255 -18.97 9.16 5.38
C GLY A 255 -18.55 8.74 6.78
N SER A 256 -19.57 8.56 7.63
CA SER A 256 -19.40 8.13 9.03
C SER A 256 -19.23 6.63 9.10
N VAL A 257 -18.19 6.19 9.79
CA VAL A 257 -17.84 4.78 10.02
C VAL A 257 -17.39 4.57 11.46
N VAL A 258 -17.24 3.32 11.83
CA VAL A 258 -16.47 2.92 13.03
C VAL A 258 -15.12 2.44 12.58
N VAL A 259 -14.07 3.09 13.10
CA VAL A 259 -12.66 2.72 12.87
C VAL A 259 -12.01 2.29 14.16
N GLY A 260 -11.14 1.30 14.13
CA GLY A 260 -10.43 0.81 15.31
C GLY A 260 -10.08 -0.66 15.23
N ASN A 261 -9.70 -1.23 16.38
CA ASN A 261 -9.27 -2.62 16.49
C ASN A 261 -10.46 -3.57 16.60
N ILE A 262 -10.69 -4.34 15.56
CA ILE A 262 -11.80 -5.29 15.46
C ILE A 262 -11.26 -6.71 15.61
N GLY A 263 -11.89 -7.49 16.49
CA GLY A 263 -11.50 -8.88 16.70
C GLY A 263 -11.58 -9.30 18.16
N SER A 264 -10.69 -10.19 18.56
CA SER A 264 -10.57 -10.71 19.92
C SER A 264 -9.19 -10.35 20.52
N GLU A 265 -9.02 -10.51 21.83
CA GLU A 265 -7.71 -10.32 22.49
C GLU A 265 -6.58 -11.16 21.86
N LYS A 266 -6.91 -12.31 21.26
CA LYS A 266 -5.92 -13.20 20.62
C LYS A 266 -5.60 -12.83 19.17
N LYS A 267 -6.52 -12.12 18.47
CA LYS A 267 -6.34 -11.70 17.08
C LYS A 267 -7.19 -10.46 16.82
N MET A 268 -6.53 -9.34 16.65
CA MET A 268 -7.12 -8.05 16.27
C MET A 268 -6.60 -7.60 14.92
N LYS A 269 -7.42 -6.82 14.23
CA LYS A 269 -7.08 -6.14 13.00
C LYS A 269 -7.65 -4.72 13.07
N TYR A 270 -6.84 -3.74 12.73
CA TYR A 270 -7.37 -2.39 12.52
C TYR A 270 -8.32 -2.43 11.31
N GLY A 271 -9.50 -1.90 11.46
CA GLY A 271 -10.54 -1.99 10.45
C GLY A 271 -11.43 -0.76 10.39
N CYS A 272 -12.23 -0.70 9.34
CA CYS A 272 -13.21 0.34 9.10
C CYS A 272 -14.54 -0.32 8.74
N MET A 273 -15.61 -0.03 9.47
CA MET A 273 -16.93 -0.64 9.28
C MET A 273 -18.03 0.41 9.22
N GLY A 274 -18.98 0.22 8.31
CA GLY A 274 -20.14 1.09 8.16
C GLY A 274 -20.74 1.04 6.76
N SER A 275 -21.91 1.66 6.59
CA SER A 275 -22.59 1.74 5.28
C SER A 275 -21.74 2.48 4.24
N ALA A 276 -20.94 3.44 4.66
CA ALA A 276 -20.04 4.18 3.77
C ALA A 276 -19.00 3.27 3.08
N VAL A 277 -18.51 2.22 3.77
CA VAL A 277 -17.61 1.21 3.19
C VAL A 277 -18.31 0.44 2.07
N ASN A 278 -19.54 -0.02 2.32
CA ASN A 278 -20.32 -0.76 1.34
C ASN A 278 -20.67 0.09 0.10
N ILE A 279 -20.98 1.38 0.31
CA ILE A 279 -21.23 2.34 -0.78
C ILE A 279 -19.99 2.50 -1.63
N THR A 280 -18.80 2.65 -1.01
CA THR A 280 -17.54 2.79 -1.73
C THR A 280 -17.25 1.58 -2.61
N GLY A 281 -17.37 0.37 -2.07
CA GLY A 281 -17.15 -0.85 -2.86
C GLY A 281 -18.12 -0.99 -4.04
N ARG A 282 -19.38 -0.57 -3.87
CA ARG A 282 -20.36 -0.56 -4.98
C ARG A 282 -20.03 0.50 -6.02
N LEU A 283 -19.62 1.69 -5.58
CA LEU A 283 -19.20 2.75 -6.49
C LEU A 283 -18.00 2.30 -7.32
N GLU A 284 -17.03 1.64 -6.68
CA GLU A 284 -15.86 1.08 -7.35
C GLU A 284 -16.29 0.07 -8.43
N THR A 285 -17.21 -0.86 -8.15
CA THR A 285 -17.68 -1.85 -9.14
C THR A 285 -18.41 -1.25 -10.34
N LEU A 286 -18.87 0.01 -10.27
CA LEU A 286 -19.45 0.73 -11.40
C LEU A 286 -18.39 1.26 -12.38
N THR A 287 -17.12 1.38 -11.97
CA THR A 287 -16.07 1.91 -12.81
C THR A 287 -15.61 0.90 -13.87
N ILE A 288 -15.05 1.40 -14.95
CA ILE A 288 -14.19 0.66 -15.88
C ILE A 288 -12.74 1.10 -15.68
N GLY A 289 -11.80 0.48 -16.40
CA GLY A 289 -10.39 0.86 -16.34
C GLY A 289 -10.18 2.34 -16.66
N GLY A 290 -9.34 3.01 -15.88
CA GLY A 290 -9.04 4.43 -15.99
C GLY A 290 -10.03 5.37 -15.29
N GLN A 291 -11.14 4.90 -14.75
CA GLN A 291 -12.14 5.79 -14.14
C GLN A 291 -11.93 6.00 -12.64
N ILE A 292 -12.22 7.22 -12.20
CA ILE A 292 -12.32 7.60 -10.79
C ILE A 292 -13.73 8.13 -10.53
N PHE A 293 -14.49 7.45 -9.67
CA PHE A 293 -15.82 7.89 -9.24
C PHE A 293 -15.81 8.40 -7.81
N ILE A 294 -16.44 9.54 -7.57
CA ILE A 294 -16.62 10.09 -6.23
C ILE A 294 -18.10 10.30 -5.94
N THR A 295 -18.55 10.07 -4.70
CA THR A 295 -19.93 10.36 -4.29
C THR A 295 -20.16 11.87 -4.11
N GLU A 296 -21.43 12.29 -4.11
CA GLU A 296 -21.83 13.67 -3.81
C GLU A 296 -21.33 14.12 -2.43
N ASN A 297 -21.32 13.24 -1.43
CA ASN A 297 -20.76 13.55 -0.11
C ASN A 297 -19.30 13.94 -0.18
N THR A 298 -18.49 13.22 -0.94
CA THR A 298 -17.07 13.54 -1.15
C THR A 298 -16.93 14.88 -1.86
N ARG A 299 -17.68 15.07 -2.97
CA ARG A 299 -17.65 16.30 -3.75
C ARG A 299 -17.96 17.54 -2.90
N ASN A 300 -18.99 17.47 -2.06
CA ASN A 300 -19.44 18.61 -1.25
C ASN A 300 -18.45 19.01 -0.15
N MET A 301 -17.52 18.15 0.22
CA MET A 301 -16.45 18.46 1.18
C MET A 301 -15.17 19.01 0.54
N ILE A 302 -15.07 18.98 -0.78
CA ILE A 302 -13.90 19.46 -1.53
C ILE A 302 -14.19 20.90 -1.97
N LYS A 303 -13.29 21.82 -1.58
CA LYS A 303 -13.33 23.23 -1.99
C LYS A 303 -12.48 23.53 -3.23
N ASP A 304 -11.52 22.64 -3.50
CA ASP A 304 -10.66 22.75 -4.67
C ASP A 304 -11.48 22.51 -5.95
N GLU A 305 -11.01 23.00 -7.08
CA GLU A 305 -11.65 22.80 -8.36
C GLU A 305 -11.51 21.33 -8.80
N LEU A 306 -12.64 20.66 -8.93
CA LEU A 306 -12.72 19.30 -9.47
C LEU A 306 -12.99 19.36 -10.96
N LEU A 307 -12.20 18.64 -11.75
CA LEU A 307 -12.45 18.43 -13.17
C LEU A 307 -13.41 17.27 -13.32
N ILE A 308 -14.70 17.59 -13.44
CA ILE A 308 -15.79 16.62 -13.53
C ILE A 308 -16.06 16.33 -15.00
N LYS A 309 -15.97 15.06 -15.40
CA LYS A 309 -16.27 14.58 -16.75
C LYS A 309 -17.76 14.25 -16.93
N SER A 310 -18.35 13.60 -15.94
CA SER A 310 -19.76 13.22 -16.00
C SER A 310 -20.40 13.15 -14.60
N GLU A 311 -21.73 13.27 -14.57
CA GLU A 311 -22.58 13.08 -13.38
C GLU A 311 -23.56 11.94 -13.68
N SER A 312 -23.80 11.05 -12.69
CA SER A 312 -24.76 9.97 -12.80
C SER A 312 -25.29 9.60 -11.40
N SER A 313 -26.23 8.66 -11.34
CA SER A 313 -26.76 8.14 -10.08
C SER A 313 -26.82 6.61 -10.09
N PHE A 314 -26.86 6.01 -8.90
CA PHE A 314 -27.13 4.58 -8.73
C PHE A 314 -27.92 4.34 -7.45
N LEU A 315 -28.70 3.26 -7.43
CA LEU A 315 -29.46 2.85 -6.26
C LEU A 315 -28.68 1.75 -5.51
N PRO A 316 -28.06 2.07 -4.34
CA PRO A 316 -27.41 1.04 -3.55
C PRO A 316 -28.43 0.04 -3.00
N LYS A 317 -28.12 -1.27 -3.04
CA LYS A 317 -28.98 -2.32 -2.49
C LYS A 317 -29.27 -2.07 -1.00
N GLY A 318 -30.54 -1.95 -0.66
CA GLY A 318 -30.98 -1.63 0.70
C GLY A 318 -31.01 -0.13 1.03
N SER A 319 -30.73 0.75 0.07
CA SER A 319 -31.02 2.18 0.19
C SER A 319 -32.38 2.49 -0.43
N PRO A 320 -33.21 3.35 0.20
CA PRO A 320 -34.45 3.84 -0.41
C PRO A 320 -34.22 4.95 -1.45
N GLU A 321 -33.02 5.54 -1.51
CA GLU A 321 -32.70 6.71 -2.31
C GLU A 321 -31.53 6.43 -3.24
N GLU A 322 -31.59 7.00 -4.44
CA GLU A 322 -30.47 7.04 -5.36
C GLU A 322 -29.36 7.94 -4.83
N LEU A 323 -28.13 7.51 -5.02
CA LEU A 323 -26.94 8.29 -4.69
C LEU A 323 -26.30 8.81 -5.96
N LYS A 324 -26.07 10.12 -5.99
CA LYS A 324 -25.32 10.78 -7.07
C LYS A 324 -23.84 10.50 -6.94
N TYR A 325 -23.20 10.35 -8.07
CA TYR A 325 -21.74 10.24 -8.18
C TYR A 325 -21.21 10.97 -9.40
N TYR A 326 -19.94 11.27 -9.39
CA TYR A 326 -19.25 12.04 -10.39
C TYR A 326 -18.02 11.30 -10.87
N GLU A 327 -17.84 11.24 -12.17
CA GLU A 327 -16.56 10.84 -12.79
C GLU A 327 -15.65 12.05 -12.84
N ILE A 328 -14.42 11.89 -12.37
CA ILE A 328 -13.44 12.98 -12.33
C ILE A 328 -12.21 12.65 -13.16
N GLU A 329 -11.63 13.68 -13.79
CA GLU A 329 -10.38 13.64 -14.56
C GLU A 329 -9.22 14.27 -13.79
N GLY A 330 -9.50 15.00 -12.69
CA GLY A 330 -8.47 15.65 -11.91
C GLY A 330 -9.00 16.58 -10.82
N ILE A 331 -8.07 17.23 -10.16
CA ILE A 331 -8.30 18.23 -9.12
C ILE A 331 -7.24 19.34 -9.21
N GLY A 332 -7.69 20.59 -9.43
CA GLY A 332 -6.82 21.73 -9.71
C GLY A 332 -5.94 21.47 -10.94
N VAL A 333 -4.62 21.51 -10.75
CA VAL A 333 -3.65 21.26 -11.84
C VAL A 333 -3.25 19.78 -11.97
N LEU A 334 -3.69 18.94 -11.06
CA LEU A 334 -3.39 17.52 -11.06
C LEU A 334 -4.42 16.77 -11.88
N THR A 335 -4.02 16.26 -13.05
CA THR A 335 -4.85 15.50 -13.99
C THR A 335 -4.17 14.22 -14.41
N PHE A 336 -4.93 13.29 -14.96
CA PHE A 336 -4.42 12.10 -15.64
C PHE A 336 -5.15 11.92 -16.96
N GLU A 337 -4.52 11.21 -17.90
CA GLU A 337 -5.15 10.81 -19.15
C GLU A 337 -5.75 9.41 -18.96
N ASP A 338 -7.08 9.29 -19.03
CA ASP A 338 -7.77 8.00 -18.83
C ASP A 338 -7.73 7.07 -20.05
N GLY A 339 -7.01 7.46 -21.10
CA GLY A 339 -6.96 6.73 -22.37
C GLY A 339 -8.31 6.63 -23.10
N SER A 340 -9.40 7.15 -22.50
CA SER A 340 -10.76 7.12 -23.05
C SER A 340 -11.17 8.43 -23.73
N ASN A 341 -10.33 9.46 -23.71
CA ASN A 341 -10.61 10.80 -24.24
C ASN A 341 -10.51 10.92 -25.77
N GLY A 342 -10.32 9.82 -26.50
CA GLY A 342 -10.47 9.80 -27.96
C GLY A 342 -11.90 9.47 -28.34
N ASN A 343 -12.45 10.13 -29.36
CA ASN A 343 -13.62 9.61 -30.06
C ASN A 343 -13.36 8.14 -30.37
N ILE A 344 -14.26 7.24 -29.96
CA ILE A 344 -14.11 5.81 -30.25
C ILE A 344 -14.04 5.68 -31.75
N VAL A 345 -12.88 5.32 -32.27
CA VAL A 345 -12.71 5.07 -33.71
C VAL A 345 -13.14 3.63 -33.99
N TRP A 346 -14.20 3.50 -34.71
CA TRP A 346 -14.81 2.21 -35.03
C TRP A 346 -14.20 1.57 -36.25
N ASN A 347 -13.94 0.27 -36.16
CA ASN A 347 -13.72 -0.60 -37.32
C ASN A 347 -15.07 -1.27 -37.65
N GLU A 348 -15.49 -1.20 -38.90
CA GLU A 348 -16.63 -2.00 -39.32
C GLU A 348 -16.27 -3.48 -39.28
N HIS A 349 -17.06 -4.24 -38.52
CA HIS A 349 -16.91 -5.69 -38.50
C HIS A 349 -17.45 -6.26 -39.80
N ALA A 350 -16.60 -6.87 -40.62
CA ALA A 350 -16.98 -7.40 -41.92
C ALA A 350 -18.05 -8.53 -41.86
N ASP A 351 -18.18 -9.14 -40.66
CA ASP A 351 -19.17 -10.19 -40.39
C ASP A 351 -19.66 -10.05 -38.92
N PRO A 352 -20.93 -9.62 -38.68
CA PRO A 352 -21.47 -9.43 -37.34
C PRO A 352 -21.51 -10.75 -36.57
N SER A 353 -20.64 -10.87 -35.56
CA SER A 353 -20.58 -12.07 -34.74
C SER A 353 -21.80 -12.17 -33.80
N GLU A 354 -22.48 -13.32 -33.82
CA GLU A 354 -23.57 -13.62 -32.91
C GLU A 354 -23.04 -14.16 -31.56
N TYR A 355 -23.61 -13.63 -30.49
CA TYR A 355 -23.29 -14.05 -29.12
C TYR A 355 -24.55 -14.46 -28.40
N LEU A 356 -24.40 -15.45 -27.56
CA LEU A 356 -25.31 -15.66 -26.44
C LEU A 356 -24.83 -14.79 -25.31
N PHE A 357 -25.70 -14.02 -24.68
CA PHE A 357 -25.30 -13.24 -23.54
C PHE A 357 -26.14 -13.50 -22.29
N TYR A 358 -25.53 -13.25 -21.17
CA TYR A 358 -26.10 -13.42 -19.85
C TYR A 358 -25.83 -12.15 -19.05
N VAL A 359 -26.83 -11.69 -18.33
CA VAL A 359 -26.70 -10.58 -17.39
C VAL A 359 -26.09 -11.10 -16.10
N LEU A 360 -25.13 -10.35 -15.55
CA LEU A 360 -24.49 -10.68 -14.29
C LEU A 360 -25.10 -9.84 -13.19
N GLU A 361 -25.58 -10.49 -12.13
CA GLU A 361 -25.95 -9.84 -10.87
C GLU A 361 -24.90 -10.16 -9.82
N GLU A 362 -24.11 -9.16 -9.45
CA GLU A 362 -22.91 -9.31 -8.62
C GLU A 362 -21.91 -10.29 -9.28
N LYS A 363 -21.66 -11.46 -8.70
CA LYS A 363 -20.80 -12.52 -9.28
C LYS A 363 -21.62 -13.69 -9.88
N ASN A 364 -22.95 -13.61 -9.88
CA ASN A 364 -23.80 -14.69 -10.35
C ASN A 364 -24.32 -14.43 -11.77
N VAL A 365 -24.16 -15.42 -12.64
CA VAL A 365 -24.72 -15.41 -14.00
C VAL A 365 -26.22 -15.68 -13.90
N GLN A 366 -27.05 -14.76 -14.40
CA GLN A 366 -28.48 -15.04 -14.52
C GLN A 366 -28.71 -16.23 -15.46
N ALA A 367 -29.63 -17.12 -15.10
CA ALA A 367 -29.94 -18.32 -15.89
C ALA A 367 -30.62 -18.02 -17.24
N ILE A 368 -31.02 -16.77 -17.49
CA ILE A 368 -31.74 -16.37 -18.70
C ILE A 368 -30.74 -16.16 -19.83
N LYS A 369 -30.83 -17.01 -20.85
CA LYS A 369 -30.06 -16.96 -22.06
C LYS A 369 -30.69 -16.00 -23.07
N ARG A 370 -29.94 -15.03 -23.57
CA ARG A 370 -30.35 -14.00 -24.52
C ARG A 370 -29.42 -13.99 -25.71
N LYS A 371 -29.81 -13.35 -26.81
CA LYS A 371 -29.00 -13.25 -28.04
C LYS A 371 -28.66 -11.81 -28.35
N GLY A 372 -27.49 -11.59 -28.90
CA GLY A 372 -27.08 -10.28 -29.41
C GLY A 372 -25.96 -10.39 -30.42
N LYS A 373 -25.67 -9.27 -31.08
CA LYS A 373 -24.64 -9.18 -32.11
C LYS A 373 -23.68 -8.03 -31.84
N ILE A 374 -22.40 -8.27 -32.03
CA ILE A 374 -21.41 -7.21 -32.12
C ILE A 374 -21.32 -6.77 -33.59
N ILE A 375 -21.60 -5.49 -33.83
CA ILE A 375 -21.62 -4.93 -35.19
C ILE A 375 -20.39 -4.06 -35.50
N LYS A 376 -19.78 -3.46 -34.50
CA LYS A 376 -18.54 -2.67 -34.61
C LYS A 376 -17.64 -2.95 -33.42
N ILE A 377 -16.32 -2.89 -33.64
CA ILE A 377 -15.31 -2.97 -32.56
C ILE A 377 -14.40 -1.76 -32.70
N SER A 378 -14.00 -1.15 -31.59
CA SER A 378 -13.06 -0.04 -31.61
C SER A 378 -11.66 -0.48 -32.09
N GLN A 379 -10.87 0.45 -32.63
CA GLN A 379 -9.51 0.15 -33.14
C GLN A 379 -8.60 -0.43 -32.04
N ASN A 380 -8.80 -0.02 -30.79
CA ASN A 380 -8.06 -0.55 -29.62
C ASN A 380 -8.68 -1.83 -29.04
N GLU A 381 -9.69 -2.41 -29.70
CA GLU A 381 -10.43 -3.60 -29.28
C GLU A 381 -11.04 -3.53 -27.86
N LYS A 382 -11.07 -2.35 -27.25
CA LYS A 382 -11.60 -2.14 -25.89
C LYS A 382 -13.11 -2.00 -25.84
N PHE A 383 -13.70 -1.42 -26.90
CA PHE A 383 -15.15 -1.16 -26.99
C PHE A 383 -15.77 -1.89 -28.16
N ALA A 384 -17.05 -2.23 -28.01
CA ALA A 384 -17.86 -2.78 -29.09
C ALA A 384 -19.25 -2.15 -29.11
N LEU A 385 -19.84 -2.07 -30.29
CA LEU A 385 -21.24 -1.74 -30.50
C LEU A 385 -22.03 -3.05 -30.53
N PHE A 386 -22.84 -3.26 -29.50
CA PHE A 386 -23.58 -4.49 -29.25
C PHE A 386 -25.08 -4.27 -29.42
N VAL A 387 -25.72 -5.09 -30.20
CA VAL A 387 -27.17 -5.08 -30.46
C VAL A 387 -27.79 -6.32 -29.83
N PRO A 388 -28.38 -6.22 -28.60
CA PRO A 388 -29.06 -7.32 -27.96
C PRO A 388 -30.51 -7.48 -28.45
N ASP A 389 -31.09 -8.67 -28.26
CA ASP A 389 -32.50 -8.97 -28.43
C ASP A 389 -33.41 -8.47 -27.32
N SER A 390 -32.83 -7.89 -26.27
CA SER A 390 -33.53 -7.40 -25.08
C SER A 390 -32.85 -6.15 -24.52
N GLU A 391 -33.59 -5.36 -23.77
CA GLU A 391 -33.10 -4.12 -23.20
C GLU A 391 -32.04 -4.39 -22.11
N LEU A 392 -30.97 -3.60 -22.14
CA LEU A 392 -29.88 -3.58 -21.15
C LEU A 392 -29.89 -2.26 -20.40
N MET A 393 -29.40 -2.27 -19.18
CA MET A 393 -29.18 -1.06 -18.40
C MET A 393 -27.73 -0.62 -18.48
N GLU A 394 -27.49 0.68 -18.48
CA GLU A 394 -26.15 1.22 -18.35
C GLU A 394 -25.45 0.73 -17.07
N LYS A 395 -24.14 0.57 -17.13
CA LYS A 395 -23.30 0.00 -16.07
C LYS A 395 -23.57 -1.46 -15.72
N GLN A 396 -24.42 -2.14 -16.45
CA GLN A 396 -24.72 -3.56 -16.27
C GLN A 396 -23.55 -4.41 -16.79
N ASN A 397 -23.16 -5.41 -16.00
CA ASN A 397 -22.16 -6.39 -16.42
C ASN A 397 -22.85 -7.51 -17.21
N ILE A 398 -22.25 -7.92 -18.30
CA ILE A 398 -22.72 -9.01 -19.16
C ILE A 398 -21.59 -9.99 -19.47
N MET A 399 -21.95 -11.25 -19.66
CA MET A 399 -21.07 -12.27 -20.20
C MET A 399 -21.56 -12.62 -21.61
N LEU A 400 -20.69 -12.45 -22.58
CA LEU A 400 -20.90 -12.84 -23.98
C LEU A 400 -20.27 -14.22 -24.18
N ARG A 401 -20.99 -15.13 -24.86
CA ARG A 401 -20.51 -16.47 -25.15
C ARG A 401 -20.74 -16.80 -26.63
N ASN A 402 -19.72 -17.29 -27.31
CA ASN A 402 -19.80 -17.90 -28.63
C ASN A 402 -19.07 -19.25 -28.65
N GLU A 403 -18.81 -19.81 -29.81
CA GLU A 403 -18.07 -21.06 -30.00
C GLU A 403 -16.60 -20.94 -29.53
N ASP A 404 -16.02 -19.72 -29.62
CA ASP A 404 -14.63 -19.43 -29.25
C ASP A 404 -14.41 -19.18 -27.76
N GLY A 405 -15.49 -19.08 -26.96
CA GLY A 405 -15.38 -18.90 -25.50
C GLY A 405 -16.32 -17.88 -24.88
N CYS A 406 -15.89 -17.35 -23.73
CA CYS A 406 -16.64 -16.34 -22.98
C CYS A 406 -15.84 -15.05 -22.86
N ILE A 407 -16.52 -13.91 -23.01
CA ILE A 407 -15.98 -12.57 -22.85
C ILE A 407 -16.86 -11.83 -21.86
N TYR A 408 -16.26 -11.13 -20.91
CA TYR A 408 -16.99 -10.27 -19.99
C TYR A 408 -16.94 -8.83 -20.48
N ALA A 409 -18.07 -8.13 -20.38
CA ALA A 409 -18.18 -6.75 -20.77
C ALA A 409 -19.10 -5.96 -19.85
N LYS A 410 -18.96 -4.65 -19.84
CA LYS A 410 -19.82 -3.72 -19.14
C LYS A 410 -20.53 -2.83 -20.14
N VAL A 411 -21.84 -2.64 -19.95
CA VAL A 411 -22.64 -1.71 -20.76
C VAL A 411 -22.29 -0.28 -20.36
N ILE A 412 -21.84 0.53 -21.31
CA ILE A 412 -21.39 1.91 -21.07
C ILE A 412 -22.54 2.88 -21.30
N SER A 413 -23.14 2.82 -22.48
CA SER A 413 -24.23 3.73 -22.88
C SER A 413 -25.12 3.11 -23.94
N LYS A 414 -26.36 3.62 -24.04
CA LYS A 414 -27.30 3.29 -25.12
C LYS A 414 -27.14 4.30 -26.25
N THR A 415 -27.14 3.82 -27.48
CA THR A 415 -27.11 4.62 -28.73
C THR A 415 -28.33 4.31 -29.59
N GLU A 416 -28.51 5.03 -30.67
CA GLU A 416 -29.56 4.72 -31.65
C GLU A 416 -29.36 3.35 -32.34
N GLU A 417 -28.10 2.92 -32.52
CA GLU A 417 -27.73 1.66 -33.20
C GLU A 417 -27.63 0.47 -32.23
N GLY A 418 -27.62 0.67 -30.90
CA GLY A 418 -27.44 -0.40 -29.91
C GLY A 418 -26.81 0.10 -28.65
N TYR A 419 -25.97 -0.71 -28.01
CA TYR A 419 -25.27 -0.39 -26.78
C TYR A 419 -23.74 -0.38 -26.98
N ILE A 420 -23.08 0.65 -26.50
CA ILE A 420 -21.63 0.63 -26.36
C ILE A 420 -21.31 -0.22 -25.14
N ILE A 421 -20.52 -1.26 -25.34
CA ILE A 421 -20.01 -2.11 -24.28
C ILE A 421 -18.48 -1.99 -24.22
N CYS A 422 -17.92 -2.03 -23.02
CA CYS A 422 -16.49 -2.10 -22.78
C CYS A 422 -16.12 -3.52 -22.35
N PHE A 423 -15.19 -4.15 -23.04
CA PHE A 423 -14.68 -5.46 -22.63
C PHE A 423 -13.89 -5.32 -21.32
N THR A 424 -14.24 -6.14 -20.32
CA THR A 424 -13.58 -6.20 -19.01
C THR A 424 -12.71 -7.44 -18.84
N SER A 425 -12.65 -8.29 -19.88
CA SER A 425 -11.72 -9.42 -19.96
C SER A 425 -11.11 -9.50 -21.34
N ILE A 426 -9.86 -9.97 -21.41
CA ILE A 426 -9.15 -10.18 -22.69
C ILE A 426 -9.84 -11.29 -23.45
N ARG A 427 -10.09 -11.06 -24.74
CA ARG A 427 -10.65 -12.03 -25.68
C ARG A 427 -9.79 -13.31 -25.66
N GLN A 428 -10.31 -14.42 -25.11
CA GLN A 428 -9.65 -15.71 -25.26
C GLN A 428 -9.87 -16.20 -26.71
N LYS A 429 -8.80 -16.20 -27.54
CA LYS A 429 -8.73 -17.18 -28.61
C LYS A 429 -8.51 -18.54 -27.94
N ILE A 430 -9.51 -19.40 -27.97
CA ILE A 430 -9.30 -20.81 -27.69
C ILE A 430 -8.53 -21.31 -28.90
N ASN A 431 -7.22 -21.50 -28.73
CA ASN A 431 -6.46 -22.32 -29.68
C ASN A 431 -6.87 -23.76 -29.41
N ASP A 432 -7.29 -24.47 -30.44
CA ASP A 432 -7.60 -25.90 -30.47
C ASP A 432 -6.50 -26.77 -29.84
#